data_81835303b30d2028b394e66934e50f2d
#
_entry.id   81835303b30d2028b394e66934e50f2d
#
_cell.length_a   1.000
_cell.length_b   1.000
_cell.length_c   1.000
_cell.angle_alpha   90.00
_cell.angle_beta   90.00
_cell.angle_gamma   90.00
#
_symmetry.space_group_name_H-M   'P 1'
#
loop_
_entity.id
_entity.type
_entity.pdbx_description
1 polymer ?
#
loop_
_entity_poly.entity_id
_entity_poly.type
_entity_poly.pdbx_seq_one_letter_code
_entity_poly.pdbx_strand_id
1 'polypeptide(L)'
;MFRAPAFALFTALLPSIAQAEFPAGCGAPTAMEDGWSISEPPAQHLDPALICSIDGELEKRKDANPHSVVVVRNGLIVYEKYFTGPDQRWPQQHWGEPLQDAPHDARTKHDLQSITKSVVALLVGVALDRGTIKNVDAPLLSFFPEYADLNSPERDRITLRDLLTMQAGLDWPVRPYLSMARKVDAAPDPYRLILQQPMVAEPGQRWRYNNGVAELIGGVVQKATGRRLDEFARDVLLEPLGITDWEWGRMASGNPGASWGLRLRPRDLAKIGQLILDQGSWHGRRIVSADWIKEMTLPRIVTPKFSYAYLWWRNQSSMDGRSINWISGSGWGGQCLNIIPDLALVVVVTAGVYDYEGKGPQNLACDTVMDTAVLRAVSGR
;
A
#
# COMPACT_ATOMS: atom_id res chain seq x y z
N MET A 1 54.26 59.18 10.02
CA MET A 1 53.58 58.45 11.11
C MET A 1 52.12 58.20 10.72
N PHE A 2 51.84 57.06 10.16
CA PHE A 2 50.47 56.65 9.80
C PHE A 2 49.99 55.62 10.83
N ARG A 3 48.88 55.96 11.53
CA ARG A 3 48.21 55.03 12.45
C ARG A 3 47.20 54.20 11.67
N ALA A 4 47.30 52.89 11.73
CA ALA A 4 46.31 51.96 11.22
C ALA A 4 45.11 51.83 12.19
N PRO A 5 43.87 51.68 11.68
CA PRO A 5 42.72 51.45 12.53
C PRO A 5 42.62 49.96 12.96
N ALA A 6 42.33 49.75 14.22
CA ALA A 6 42.03 48.43 14.76
C ALA A 6 40.62 47.97 14.38
N PHE A 7 40.52 46.85 13.68
CA PHE A 7 39.23 46.16 13.42
C PHE A 7 38.87 45.31 14.65
N ALA A 8 37.79 45.65 15.30
CA ALA A 8 37.17 44.82 16.34
C ALA A 8 36.34 43.68 15.66
N LEU A 9 36.78 42.40 15.84
CA LEU A 9 35.94 41.26 15.46
C LEU A 9 34.78 41.14 16.46
N PHE A 10 33.58 41.38 15.97
CA PHE A 10 32.35 40.99 16.66
C PHE A 10 32.06 39.51 16.35
N THR A 11 32.34 38.62 17.29
CA THR A 11 31.86 37.22 17.29
C THR A 11 30.40 37.25 17.71
N ALA A 12 29.50 37.10 16.70
CA ALA A 12 28.10 36.85 16.95
C ALA A 12 27.93 35.41 17.50
N LEU A 13 27.60 35.30 18.77
CA LEU A 13 27.11 34.07 19.37
C LEU A 13 25.73 33.77 18.77
N LEU A 14 25.65 32.79 17.86
CA LEU A 14 24.38 32.19 17.42
C LEU A 14 23.78 31.45 18.63
N PRO A 15 22.49 31.62 18.93
CA PRO A 15 21.86 30.86 19.99
C PRO A 15 21.86 29.37 19.57
N SER A 16 22.43 28.53 20.42
CA SER A 16 22.30 27.09 20.35
C SER A 16 20.81 26.75 20.47
N ILE A 17 20.18 26.33 19.39
CA ILE A 17 18.86 25.71 19.44
C ILE A 17 19.08 24.40 20.21
N ALA A 18 18.58 24.33 21.42
CA ALA A 18 18.55 23.10 22.21
C ALA A 18 17.76 22.09 21.35
N GLN A 19 18.43 21.08 20.79
CA GLN A 19 17.79 19.91 20.23
C GLN A 19 17.01 19.25 21.37
N ALA A 20 15.69 19.23 21.25
CA ALA A 20 14.88 18.46 22.17
C ALA A 20 15.31 16.99 22.00
N GLU A 21 15.92 16.42 23.03
CA GLU A 21 16.32 15.02 23.04
C GLU A 21 15.05 14.18 22.87
N PHE A 22 15.06 13.28 21.90
CA PHE A 22 14.03 12.27 21.73
C PHE A 22 13.91 11.48 23.04
N PRO A 23 12.69 11.23 23.57
CA PRO A 23 12.54 10.37 24.74
C PRO A 23 13.23 9.03 24.49
N ALA A 24 14.08 8.60 25.40
CA ALA A 24 14.81 7.34 25.30
C ALA A 24 13.80 6.19 25.08
N GLY A 25 13.98 5.40 24.00
CA GLY A 25 13.09 4.29 23.64
C GLY A 25 11.92 4.63 22.71
N CYS A 26 11.70 5.89 22.37
CA CYS A 26 10.73 6.27 21.34
C CYS A 26 11.28 5.93 19.97
N GLY A 27 10.64 5.11 19.18
CA GLY A 27 11.03 4.61 17.85
C GLY A 27 11.67 5.63 16.91
N ALA A 28 12.83 6.16 17.33
CA ALA A 28 13.59 7.14 16.57
C ALA A 28 14.06 6.52 15.24
N PRO A 29 13.79 7.17 14.09
CA PRO A 29 14.21 6.66 12.81
C PRO A 29 15.73 6.55 12.70
N THR A 30 16.21 5.50 12.03
CA THR A 30 17.62 5.32 11.74
C THR A 30 17.93 5.85 10.33
N ALA A 31 18.98 6.66 10.19
CA ALA A 31 19.45 7.08 8.88
C ALA A 31 19.97 5.86 8.09
N MET A 32 19.49 5.68 6.87
CA MET A 32 19.86 4.59 5.96
C MET A 32 20.05 5.15 4.55
N GLU A 33 20.87 4.45 3.74
CA GLU A 33 21.04 4.78 2.31
C GLU A 33 19.91 4.17 1.46
N ASP A 34 18.67 4.57 1.74
CA ASP A 34 17.47 4.06 1.10
C ASP A 34 16.60 5.16 0.45
N GLY A 35 17.13 6.38 0.38
CA GLY A 35 16.44 7.52 -0.23
C GLY A 35 15.51 8.29 0.72
N TRP A 36 15.36 7.85 1.97
CA TRP A 36 14.62 8.60 2.98
C TRP A 36 15.53 9.56 3.77
N SER A 37 15.02 10.76 4.02
CA SER A 37 15.50 11.61 5.10
C SER A 37 14.65 11.36 6.36
N ILE A 38 15.22 11.62 7.52
CA ILE A 38 14.58 11.44 8.82
C ILE A 38 14.42 12.77 9.54
N SER A 39 13.47 12.86 10.46
CA SER A 39 13.24 14.05 11.28
C SER A 39 12.67 13.63 12.63
N GLU A 40 12.81 14.49 13.62
CA GLU A 40 12.10 14.36 14.89
C GLU A 40 10.63 14.80 14.75
N PRO A 41 9.67 14.16 15.45
CA PRO A 41 8.26 14.51 15.40
C PRO A 41 7.97 16.00 15.67
N PRO A 42 8.56 16.68 16.69
CA PRO A 42 8.30 18.10 16.94
C PRO A 42 8.70 19.00 15.78
N ALA A 43 9.80 18.68 15.08
CA ALA A 43 10.26 19.45 13.91
C ALA A 43 9.27 19.34 12.73
N GLN A 44 8.40 18.36 12.76
CA GLN A 44 7.33 18.14 11.77
C GLN A 44 5.93 18.45 12.34
N HIS A 45 5.86 19.21 13.43
CA HIS A 45 4.64 19.63 14.11
C HIS A 45 3.75 18.44 14.55
N LEU A 46 4.38 17.41 15.08
CA LEU A 46 3.73 16.28 15.73
C LEU A 46 4.04 16.31 17.24
N ASP A 47 3.03 16.00 18.05
CA ASP A 47 3.22 15.82 19.49
C ASP A 47 4.08 14.58 19.75
N PRO A 48 5.30 14.75 20.30
CA PRO A 48 6.21 13.64 20.52
C PRO A 48 5.68 12.64 21.56
N ALA A 49 4.92 13.08 22.56
CA ALA A 49 4.38 12.19 23.57
C ALA A 49 3.35 11.22 22.96
N LEU A 50 2.52 11.71 22.05
CA LEU A 50 1.54 10.88 21.34
C LEU A 50 2.23 9.93 20.36
N ILE A 51 3.21 10.39 19.59
CA ILE A 51 3.96 9.51 18.67
C ILE A 51 4.71 8.44 19.46
N CYS A 52 5.35 8.78 20.57
CA CYS A 52 6.06 7.84 21.43
C CYS A 52 5.13 6.87 22.17
N SER A 53 3.85 7.19 22.31
CA SER A 53 2.88 6.29 22.95
C SER A 53 2.53 5.08 22.09
N ILE A 54 2.87 5.07 20.79
CA ILE A 54 2.56 3.98 19.85
C ILE A 54 2.99 2.62 20.41
N ASP A 55 4.22 2.53 20.95
CA ASP A 55 4.74 1.29 21.53
C ASP A 55 3.83 0.77 22.65
N GLY A 56 3.56 1.61 23.64
CA GLY A 56 2.72 1.22 24.77
C GLY A 56 1.26 0.94 24.40
N GLU A 57 0.73 1.61 23.38
CA GLU A 57 -0.63 1.32 22.89
C GLU A 57 -0.70 -0.03 22.17
N LEU A 58 0.32 -0.39 21.39
CA LEU A 58 0.39 -1.69 20.73
C LEU A 58 0.68 -2.82 21.73
N GLU A 59 1.51 -2.59 22.76
CA GLU A 59 1.76 -3.59 23.81
C GLU A 59 0.50 -3.99 24.59
N LYS A 60 -0.47 -3.08 24.72
CA LYS A 60 -1.78 -3.38 25.32
C LYS A 60 -2.65 -4.29 24.43
N ARG A 61 -2.30 -4.40 23.16
CA ARG A 61 -3.06 -5.15 22.14
C ARG A 61 -2.27 -6.36 21.66
N LYS A 62 -2.08 -7.35 22.55
CA LYS A 62 -1.33 -8.58 22.23
C LYS A 62 -1.91 -9.36 21.06
N ASP A 63 -3.21 -9.20 20.79
CA ASP A 63 -3.93 -9.78 19.67
C ASP A 63 -3.70 -9.06 18.33
N ALA A 64 -3.07 -7.88 18.36
CA ALA A 64 -2.74 -7.11 17.16
C ALA A 64 -1.50 -7.62 16.41
N ASN A 65 -0.62 -8.39 17.09
CA ASN A 65 0.63 -8.97 16.56
C ASN A 65 1.34 -8.01 15.56
N PRO A 66 1.73 -6.79 15.98
CA PRO A 66 2.40 -5.84 15.11
C PRO A 66 3.81 -6.33 14.76
N HIS A 67 4.24 -6.09 13.51
CA HIS A 67 5.60 -6.38 13.04
C HIS A 67 6.40 -5.12 12.77
N SER A 68 5.75 -4.09 12.23
CA SER A 68 6.39 -2.79 12.05
C SER A 68 5.39 -1.64 12.04
N VAL A 69 5.87 -0.46 12.40
CA VAL A 69 5.20 0.83 12.18
C VAL A 69 6.20 1.79 11.59
N VAL A 70 5.83 2.49 10.51
CA VAL A 70 6.59 3.60 9.91
C VAL A 70 5.66 4.78 9.72
N VAL A 71 6.01 5.94 10.24
CA VAL A 71 5.27 7.19 10.07
C VAL A 71 6.13 8.18 9.30
N VAL A 72 5.59 8.68 8.19
CA VAL A 72 6.21 9.72 7.36
C VAL A 72 5.38 10.98 7.45
N ARG A 73 6.01 12.12 7.66
CA ARG A 73 5.40 13.44 7.68
C ARG A 73 6.20 14.39 6.81
N ASN A 74 5.53 15.11 5.89
CA ASN A 74 6.18 16.05 4.98
C ASN A 74 7.37 15.44 4.19
N GLY A 75 7.27 14.15 3.81
CA GLY A 75 8.32 13.44 3.10
C GLY A 75 9.51 12.96 3.95
N LEU A 76 9.40 13.03 5.27
CA LEU A 76 10.44 12.62 6.22
C LEU A 76 9.93 11.52 7.13
N ILE A 77 10.72 10.46 7.36
CA ILE A 77 10.38 9.46 8.38
C ILE A 77 10.54 10.13 9.76
N VAL A 78 9.48 10.12 10.55
CA VAL A 78 9.45 10.75 11.89
C VAL A 78 9.35 9.73 13.01
N TYR A 79 8.97 8.50 12.68
CA TYR A 79 8.89 7.40 13.64
C TYR A 79 9.01 6.08 12.88
N GLU A 80 9.74 5.15 13.43
CA GLU A 80 9.75 3.75 13.01
C GLU A 80 9.99 2.83 14.19
N LYS A 81 9.30 1.70 14.20
CA LYS A 81 9.45 0.65 15.20
C LYS A 81 9.21 -0.70 14.57
N TYR A 82 9.96 -1.67 15.06
CA TYR A 82 9.92 -3.07 14.63
C TYR A 82 9.73 -3.96 15.84
N PHE A 83 8.95 -5.03 15.66
CA PHE A 83 8.53 -5.90 16.74
C PHE A 83 8.88 -7.36 16.40
N THR A 84 8.91 -8.21 17.40
CA THR A 84 9.00 -9.67 17.24
C THR A 84 7.61 -10.25 17.39
N GLY A 85 7.21 -11.09 16.45
CA GLY A 85 5.91 -11.76 16.50
C GLY A 85 5.81 -12.90 15.48
N PRO A 86 4.81 -13.78 15.61
CA PRO A 86 4.56 -14.85 14.64
C PRO A 86 4.26 -14.27 13.25
N ASP A 87 4.96 -14.76 12.21
CA ASP A 87 4.74 -14.36 10.82
C ASP A 87 4.54 -15.59 9.92
N GLN A 88 4.13 -15.37 8.67
CA GLN A 88 4.03 -16.46 7.70
C GLN A 88 5.40 -16.88 7.17
N ARG A 89 5.59 -18.17 6.95
CA ARG A 89 6.80 -18.69 6.32
C ARG A 89 6.77 -18.40 4.82
N TRP A 90 7.74 -17.62 4.39
CA TRP A 90 7.98 -17.36 2.96
C TRP A 90 9.14 -18.25 2.45
N PRO A 91 9.19 -18.75 1.20
CA PRO A 91 8.28 -18.48 0.08
C PRO A 91 7.16 -19.54 -0.10
N GLN A 92 6.78 -20.24 0.91
CA GLN A 92 5.63 -21.13 0.79
C GLN A 92 4.44 -20.28 0.35
N GLN A 93 3.67 -20.82 -0.61
CA GLN A 93 2.44 -20.21 -1.10
C GLN A 93 1.79 -19.44 0.05
N HIS A 94 1.32 -18.22 -0.14
CA HIS A 94 0.87 -17.29 0.92
C HIS A 94 -0.10 -17.85 1.98
N TRP A 95 -0.19 -19.16 2.04
CA TRP A 95 -0.88 -20.01 3.00
C TRP A 95 0.08 -20.72 3.96
N GLY A 96 1.30 -20.22 4.10
CA GLY A 96 2.31 -20.85 4.96
C GLY A 96 1.90 -20.89 6.42
N GLU A 97 2.46 -21.85 7.17
CA GLU A 97 2.29 -21.91 8.61
C GLU A 97 2.96 -20.70 9.27
N PRO A 98 2.36 -20.12 10.33
CA PRO A 98 2.97 -19.03 11.08
C PRO A 98 4.32 -19.44 11.65
N LEU A 99 5.32 -18.57 11.55
CA LEU A 99 6.56 -18.67 12.30
C LEU A 99 6.31 -18.20 13.73
N GLN A 100 6.99 -18.80 14.70
CA GLN A 100 7.02 -18.28 16.05
C GLN A 100 8.20 -17.33 16.21
N ASP A 101 7.99 -16.24 16.95
CA ASP A 101 9.04 -15.29 17.36
C ASP A 101 9.97 -14.81 16.22
N ALA A 102 9.40 -14.54 15.04
CA ALA A 102 10.14 -13.94 13.93
C ALA A 102 10.50 -12.48 14.26
N PRO A 103 11.81 -12.13 14.36
CA PRO A 103 12.22 -10.75 14.54
C PRO A 103 12.03 -9.96 13.24
N HIS A 104 11.59 -8.72 13.35
CA HIS A 104 11.48 -7.79 12.23
C HIS A 104 12.40 -6.59 12.45
N ASP A 105 12.92 -6.05 11.38
CA ASP A 105 13.74 -4.85 11.36
C ASP A 105 13.49 -4.02 10.08
N ALA A 106 14.21 -2.92 9.90
CA ALA A 106 14.08 -2.04 8.74
C ALA A 106 14.41 -2.71 7.40
N ARG A 107 15.07 -3.87 7.42
CA ARG A 107 15.46 -4.65 6.23
C ARG A 107 14.57 -5.85 5.98
N THR A 108 13.76 -6.24 6.95
CA THR A 108 12.85 -7.39 6.83
C THR A 108 11.73 -7.07 5.85
N LYS A 109 11.66 -7.83 4.74
CA LYS A 109 10.52 -7.75 3.82
C LYS A 109 9.29 -8.41 4.42
N HIS A 110 8.15 -7.75 4.31
CA HIS A 110 6.86 -8.25 4.76
C HIS A 110 5.93 -8.52 3.57
N ASP A 111 5.10 -9.56 3.66
CA ASP A 111 4.07 -9.83 2.65
C ASP A 111 2.98 -8.75 2.73
N LEU A 112 2.79 -8.03 1.65
CA LEU A 112 1.82 -6.92 1.57
C LEU A 112 0.39 -7.41 1.38
N GLN A 113 0.22 -8.69 1.09
CA GLN A 113 -1.10 -9.26 0.82
C GLN A 113 -1.87 -8.41 -0.20
N SER A 114 -3.10 -8.06 0.08
CA SER A 114 -3.96 -7.33 -0.87
C SER A 114 -3.52 -5.88 -1.18
N ILE A 115 -2.54 -5.30 -0.47
CA ILE A 115 -1.93 -4.04 -0.89
C ILE A 115 -1.24 -4.20 -2.26
N THR A 116 -0.85 -5.42 -2.64
CA THR A 116 -0.37 -5.74 -3.99
C THR A 116 -1.33 -5.23 -5.08
N LYS A 117 -2.64 -5.34 -4.88
CA LYS A 117 -3.66 -4.83 -5.81
C LYS A 117 -3.51 -3.32 -6.04
N SER A 118 -3.27 -2.58 -4.97
CA SER A 118 -3.10 -1.12 -5.02
C SER A 118 -1.83 -0.73 -5.81
N VAL A 119 -0.77 -1.54 -5.68
CA VAL A 119 0.44 -1.38 -6.50
C VAL A 119 0.16 -1.72 -7.97
N VAL A 120 -0.62 -2.77 -8.25
CA VAL A 120 -1.02 -3.11 -9.62
C VAL A 120 -1.86 -2.00 -10.27
N ALA A 121 -2.69 -1.28 -9.51
CA ALA A 121 -3.39 -0.10 -10.04
C ALA A 121 -2.43 1.02 -10.47
N LEU A 122 -1.30 1.22 -9.79
CA LEU A 122 -0.24 2.13 -10.26
C LEU A 122 0.37 1.66 -11.58
N LEU A 123 0.60 0.34 -11.74
CA LEU A 123 1.14 -0.22 -12.98
C LEU A 123 0.18 -0.06 -14.16
N VAL A 124 -1.14 -0.15 -13.94
CA VAL A 124 -2.15 0.20 -14.94
C VAL A 124 -1.97 1.65 -15.38
N GLY A 125 -1.76 2.58 -14.44
CA GLY A 125 -1.50 3.99 -14.75
C GLY A 125 -0.26 4.21 -15.61
N VAL A 126 0.84 3.54 -15.27
CA VAL A 126 2.06 3.63 -16.09
C VAL A 126 1.83 3.05 -17.50
N ALA A 127 1.05 1.97 -17.61
CA ALA A 127 0.70 1.38 -18.91
C ALA A 127 -0.21 2.30 -19.75
N LEU A 128 -1.11 3.07 -19.11
CA LEU A 128 -1.91 4.12 -19.73
C LEU A 128 -1.01 5.29 -20.19
N ASP A 129 -0.15 5.80 -19.32
CA ASP A 129 0.78 6.90 -19.63
C ASP A 129 1.72 6.56 -20.80
N ARG A 130 2.06 5.29 -20.95
CA ARG A 130 2.88 4.77 -22.07
C ARG A 130 2.05 4.43 -23.32
N GLY A 131 0.73 4.53 -23.25
CA GLY A 131 -0.18 4.21 -24.35
C GLY A 131 -0.30 2.72 -24.69
N THR A 132 0.26 1.80 -23.87
CA THR A 132 0.11 0.36 -24.06
C THR A 132 -1.29 -0.13 -23.67
N ILE A 133 -1.92 0.51 -22.69
CA ILE A 133 -3.36 0.44 -22.44
C ILE A 133 -3.93 1.78 -22.94
N LYS A 134 -4.97 1.72 -23.80
CA LYS A 134 -5.53 2.94 -24.40
C LYS A 134 -6.41 3.72 -23.42
N ASN A 135 -7.27 3.03 -22.70
CA ASN A 135 -8.16 3.61 -21.68
C ASN A 135 -8.70 2.51 -20.77
N VAL A 136 -9.33 2.88 -19.67
CA VAL A 136 -9.92 1.94 -18.71
C VAL A 136 -11.27 1.35 -19.16
N ASP A 137 -11.87 1.89 -20.20
CA ASP A 137 -13.14 1.39 -20.77
C ASP A 137 -12.90 0.34 -21.87
N ALA A 138 -11.63 -0.04 -22.10
CA ALA A 138 -11.29 -1.13 -23.02
C ALA A 138 -11.94 -2.45 -22.56
N PRO A 139 -12.60 -3.18 -23.48
CA PRO A 139 -13.21 -4.48 -23.17
C PRO A 139 -12.16 -5.48 -22.67
N LEU A 140 -12.44 -6.17 -21.58
CA LEU A 140 -11.52 -7.12 -20.95
C LEU A 140 -11.05 -8.19 -21.94
N LEU A 141 -11.98 -8.82 -22.66
CA LEU A 141 -11.67 -9.93 -23.57
C LEU A 141 -10.84 -9.51 -24.78
N SER A 142 -10.75 -8.21 -25.09
CA SER A 142 -9.84 -7.72 -26.15
C SER A 142 -8.36 -7.93 -25.79
N PHE A 143 -8.02 -8.09 -24.51
CA PHE A 143 -6.66 -8.42 -24.05
C PHE A 143 -6.38 -9.94 -24.05
N PHE A 144 -7.42 -10.76 -24.16
CA PHE A 144 -7.34 -12.22 -24.08
C PHE A 144 -8.00 -12.91 -25.29
N PRO A 145 -7.51 -12.66 -26.51
CA PRO A 145 -8.12 -13.25 -27.72
C PRO A 145 -8.13 -14.79 -27.74
N GLU A 146 -7.23 -15.40 -26.96
CA GLU A 146 -7.17 -16.85 -26.77
C GLU A 146 -8.38 -17.43 -26.04
N TYR A 147 -9.21 -16.61 -25.41
CA TYR A 147 -10.42 -17.03 -24.70
C TYR A 147 -11.72 -16.64 -25.43
N ALA A 148 -11.66 -16.47 -26.75
CA ALA A 148 -12.84 -16.11 -27.57
C ALA A 148 -14.00 -17.11 -27.45
N ASP A 149 -13.71 -18.36 -27.05
CA ASP A 149 -14.72 -19.37 -26.72
C ASP A 149 -15.55 -19.06 -25.46
N LEU A 150 -15.10 -18.13 -24.65
CA LEU A 150 -15.78 -17.64 -23.43
C LEU A 150 -16.63 -16.39 -23.70
N ASN A 151 -16.65 -15.84 -24.90
CA ASN A 151 -17.45 -14.68 -25.24
C ASN A 151 -18.92 -14.93 -24.95
N SER A 152 -19.57 -13.93 -24.40
CA SER A 152 -21.02 -13.87 -24.20
C SER A 152 -21.45 -12.40 -24.14
N PRO A 153 -22.76 -12.09 -24.42
CA PRO A 153 -23.21 -10.70 -24.36
C PRO A 153 -22.87 -9.98 -23.05
N GLU A 154 -22.82 -10.69 -21.91
CA GLU A 154 -22.49 -10.15 -20.61
C GLU A 154 -20.98 -9.98 -20.46
N ARG A 155 -20.17 -11.01 -20.78
CA ARG A 155 -18.70 -10.95 -20.61
C ARG A 155 -18.04 -9.97 -21.56
N ASP A 156 -18.57 -9.81 -22.76
CA ASP A 156 -18.04 -8.87 -23.77
C ASP A 156 -18.16 -7.41 -23.32
N ARG A 157 -19.08 -7.11 -22.39
CA ARG A 157 -19.25 -5.78 -21.80
C ARG A 157 -18.35 -5.49 -20.61
N ILE A 158 -17.66 -6.49 -20.05
CA ILE A 158 -16.73 -6.26 -18.95
C ILE A 158 -15.58 -5.38 -19.43
N THR A 159 -15.32 -4.28 -18.73
CA THR A 159 -14.23 -3.35 -19.02
C THR A 159 -13.13 -3.45 -17.96
N LEU A 160 -11.94 -2.90 -18.26
CA LEU A 160 -10.88 -2.77 -17.27
C LEU A 160 -11.34 -1.89 -16.07
N ARG A 161 -12.21 -0.91 -16.30
CA ARG A 161 -12.85 -0.10 -15.26
C ARG A 161 -13.64 -0.97 -14.28
N ASP A 162 -14.42 -1.91 -14.79
CA ASP A 162 -15.23 -2.80 -13.95
C ASP A 162 -14.37 -3.71 -13.08
N LEU A 163 -13.20 -4.12 -13.58
CA LEU A 163 -12.21 -4.85 -12.79
C LEU A 163 -11.63 -3.95 -11.69
N LEU A 164 -11.16 -2.76 -12.04
CA LEU A 164 -10.54 -1.80 -11.12
C LEU A 164 -11.50 -1.36 -10.00
N THR A 165 -12.80 -1.32 -10.28
CA THR A 165 -13.85 -0.99 -9.30
C THR A 165 -14.43 -2.21 -8.58
N MET A 166 -13.96 -3.43 -8.85
CA MET A 166 -14.53 -4.67 -8.31
C MET A 166 -16.01 -4.88 -8.68
N GLN A 167 -16.40 -4.48 -9.90
CA GLN A 167 -17.78 -4.56 -10.42
C GLN A 167 -17.89 -5.42 -11.70
N ALA A 168 -16.97 -6.33 -11.95
CA ALA A 168 -16.97 -7.18 -13.15
C ALA A 168 -18.20 -8.09 -13.28
N GLY A 169 -18.97 -8.31 -12.23
CA GLY A 169 -20.14 -9.18 -12.23
C GLY A 169 -19.82 -10.69 -12.15
N LEU A 170 -18.56 -11.08 -12.18
CA LEU A 170 -18.11 -12.47 -12.04
C LEU A 170 -18.28 -12.95 -10.59
N ASP A 171 -18.77 -14.18 -10.43
CA ASP A 171 -18.88 -14.80 -9.09
C ASP A 171 -17.51 -15.02 -8.45
N TRP A 172 -17.48 -14.88 -7.13
CA TRP A 172 -16.32 -15.17 -6.30
C TRP A 172 -16.76 -15.82 -5.01
N PRO A 173 -16.80 -17.15 -4.93
CA PRO A 173 -17.18 -17.84 -3.71
C PRO A 173 -16.26 -17.50 -2.53
N VAL A 174 -16.82 -16.91 -1.48
CA VAL A 174 -16.07 -16.53 -0.27
C VAL A 174 -16.08 -17.62 0.81
N ARG A 175 -16.82 -18.69 0.61
CA ARG A 175 -16.91 -19.83 1.53
C ARG A 175 -16.67 -21.14 0.76
N PRO A 176 -15.86 -22.06 1.30
CA PRO A 176 -14.94 -21.89 2.45
C PRO A 176 -13.92 -20.78 2.20
N TYR A 177 -13.52 -20.08 3.26
CA TYR A 177 -12.60 -18.94 3.16
C TYR A 177 -11.34 -19.33 2.37
N LEU A 178 -10.94 -18.49 1.44
CA LEU A 178 -9.78 -18.63 0.54
C LEU A 178 -9.81 -19.85 -0.42
N SER A 179 -10.86 -20.66 -0.42
CA SER A 179 -10.90 -21.87 -1.27
C SER A 179 -10.77 -21.55 -2.76
N MET A 180 -11.43 -20.49 -3.23
CA MET A 180 -11.34 -20.07 -4.63
C MET A 180 -9.99 -19.47 -4.98
N ALA A 181 -9.39 -18.69 -4.10
CA ALA A 181 -8.05 -18.16 -4.28
C ALA A 181 -7.03 -19.30 -4.46
N ARG A 182 -7.05 -20.31 -3.57
CA ARG A 182 -6.18 -21.49 -3.69
C ARG A 182 -6.37 -22.25 -5.00
N LYS A 183 -7.61 -22.34 -5.51
CA LYS A 183 -7.87 -22.98 -6.82
C LYS A 183 -7.25 -22.18 -7.96
N VAL A 184 -7.36 -20.87 -7.91
CA VAL A 184 -6.77 -19.98 -8.93
C VAL A 184 -5.24 -20.05 -8.88
N ASP A 185 -4.65 -20.01 -7.67
CA ASP A 185 -3.20 -20.09 -7.49
C ASP A 185 -2.62 -21.42 -7.99
N ALA A 186 -3.35 -22.53 -7.83
CA ALA A 186 -2.94 -23.86 -8.29
C ALA A 186 -3.28 -24.14 -9.77
N ALA A 187 -4.06 -23.28 -10.42
CA ALA A 187 -4.49 -23.52 -11.78
C ALA A 187 -3.35 -23.32 -12.79
N PRO A 188 -3.22 -24.21 -13.80
CA PRO A 188 -2.28 -24.01 -14.91
C PRO A 188 -2.68 -22.81 -15.79
N ASP A 189 -3.97 -22.50 -15.88
CA ASP A 189 -4.53 -21.34 -16.57
C ASP A 189 -5.51 -20.60 -15.63
N PRO A 190 -4.97 -19.72 -14.74
CA PRO A 190 -5.78 -19.02 -13.76
C PRO A 190 -6.77 -18.03 -14.40
N TYR A 191 -6.42 -17.39 -15.51
CA TYR A 191 -7.27 -16.40 -16.16
C TYR A 191 -8.51 -17.05 -16.76
N ARG A 192 -8.33 -18.18 -17.44
CA ARG A 192 -9.47 -18.97 -17.96
C ARG A 192 -10.38 -19.42 -16.81
N LEU A 193 -9.81 -19.94 -15.72
CA LEU A 193 -10.60 -20.37 -14.57
C LEU A 193 -11.43 -19.23 -13.96
N ILE A 194 -10.89 -18.03 -13.90
CA ILE A 194 -11.60 -16.84 -13.40
C ILE A 194 -12.69 -16.42 -14.38
N LEU A 195 -12.40 -16.37 -15.68
CA LEU A 195 -13.36 -15.98 -16.72
C LEU A 195 -14.51 -16.98 -16.87
N GLN A 196 -14.31 -18.24 -16.51
CA GLN A 196 -15.35 -19.27 -16.50
C GLN A 196 -16.32 -19.17 -15.32
N GLN A 197 -16.03 -18.31 -14.32
CA GLN A 197 -16.98 -18.15 -13.21
C GLN A 197 -18.30 -17.58 -13.71
N PRO A 198 -19.44 -17.98 -13.10
CA PRO A 198 -20.75 -17.47 -13.49
C PRO A 198 -20.84 -15.95 -13.40
N MET A 199 -21.58 -15.33 -14.31
CA MET A 199 -22.04 -13.96 -14.18
C MET A 199 -23.18 -13.93 -13.14
N VAL A 200 -23.03 -13.14 -12.08
CA VAL A 200 -24.01 -12.97 -10.98
C VAL A 200 -24.57 -11.55 -10.91
N ALA A 201 -24.06 -10.67 -11.76
CA ALA A 201 -24.57 -9.32 -11.97
C ALA A 201 -24.08 -8.81 -13.34
N GLU A 202 -24.76 -7.80 -13.88
CA GLU A 202 -24.26 -7.03 -15.01
C GLU A 202 -22.98 -6.28 -14.63
N PRO A 203 -22.00 -6.14 -15.53
CA PRO A 203 -20.81 -5.31 -15.29
C PRO A 203 -21.19 -3.88 -14.87
N GLY A 204 -20.47 -3.32 -13.93
CA GLY A 204 -20.70 -1.99 -13.39
C GLY A 204 -21.85 -1.88 -12.35
N GLN A 205 -22.65 -2.93 -12.14
CA GLN A 205 -23.85 -2.82 -11.32
C GLN A 205 -23.67 -3.20 -9.85
N ARG A 206 -22.77 -4.17 -9.56
CA ARG A 206 -22.63 -4.70 -8.21
C ARG A 206 -21.18 -4.76 -7.79
N TRP A 207 -20.85 -4.06 -6.72
CA TRP A 207 -19.55 -4.20 -6.08
C TRP A 207 -19.45 -5.52 -5.33
N ARG A 208 -18.36 -6.26 -5.58
CA ARG A 208 -18.00 -7.47 -4.85
C ARG A 208 -16.49 -7.63 -4.83
N TYR A 209 -15.90 -7.60 -3.64
CA TYR A 209 -14.47 -7.83 -3.52
C TYR A 209 -14.10 -9.22 -4.08
N ASN A 210 -13.21 -9.23 -5.06
CA ASN A 210 -12.92 -10.42 -5.86
C ASN A 210 -11.43 -10.45 -6.21
N ASN A 211 -10.68 -11.41 -5.62
CA ASN A 211 -9.26 -11.58 -5.92
C ASN A 211 -9.04 -11.96 -7.39
N GLY A 212 -9.92 -12.75 -7.98
CA GLY A 212 -9.80 -13.17 -9.38
C GLY A 212 -9.81 -11.99 -10.34
N VAL A 213 -10.66 -10.98 -10.13
CA VAL A 213 -10.64 -9.81 -11.03
C VAL A 213 -9.34 -9.03 -10.92
N ALA A 214 -8.69 -9.03 -9.74
CA ALA A 214 -7.37 -8.43 -9.59
C ALA A 214 -6.29 -9.23 -10.36
N GLU A 215 -6.37 -10.57 -10.37
CA GLU A 215 -5.48 -11.40 -11.20
C GLU A 215 -5.68 -11.09 -12.70
N LEU A 216 -6.92 -10.90 -13.15
CA LEU A 216 -7.19 -10.49 -14.53
C LEU A 216 -6.57 -9.13 -14.88
N ILE A 217 -6.55 -8.16 -13.94
CA ILE A 217 -5.86 -6.87 -14.16
C ILE A 217 -4.35 -7.10 -14.37
N GLY A 218 -3.73 -7.96 -13.56
CA GLY A 218 -2.34 -8.35 -13.76
C GLY A 218 -2.11 -8.96 -15.16
N GLY A 219 -3.03 -9.82 -15.59
CA GLY A 219 -3.04 -10.38 -16.95
C GLY A 219 -3.16 -9.30 -18.03
N VAL A 220 -4.06 -8.34 -17.86
CA VAL A 220 -4.21 -7.18 -18.78
C VAL A 220 -2.90 -6.41 -18.90
N VAL A 221 -2.25 -6.08 -17.79
CA VAL A 221 -0.94 -5.38 -17.79
C VAL A 221 0.10 -6.21 -18.55
N GLN A 222 0.19 -7.51 -18.30
CA GLN A 222 1.14 -8.40 -18.99
C GLN A 222 0.87 -8.45 -20.50
N LYS A 223 -0.38 -8.63 -20.91
CA LYS A 223 -0.78 -8.69 -22.34
C LYS A 223 -0.52 -7.36 -23.05
N ALA A 224 -0.91 -6.25 -22.44
CA ALA A 224 -0.75 -4.92 -23.03
C ALA A 224 0.72 -4.48 -23.14
N THR A 225 1.57 -4.90 -22.21
CA THR A 225 2.98 -4.50 -22.19
C THR A 225 3.92 -5.52 -22.84
N GLY A 226 3.45 -6.74 -23.08
CA GLY A 226 4.27 -7.87 -23.57
C GLY A 226 5.31 -8.34 -22.55
N ARG A 227 5.15 -8.00 -21.26
CA ARG A 227 6.12 -8.28 -20.19
C ARG A 227 5.44 -8.92 -18.98
N ARG A 228 6.18 -9.71 -18.24
CA ARG A 228 5.68 -10.21 -16.96
C ARG A 228 5.44 -9.04 -16.00
N LEU A 229 4.41 -9.17 -15.16
CA LEU A 229 3.96 -8.12 -14.24
C LEU A 229 5.08 -7.63 -13.31
N ASP A 230 5.86 -8.55 -12.73
CA ASP A 230 6.97 -8.24 -11.82
C ASP A 230 8.15 -7.56 -12.53
N GLU A 231 8.47 -7.98 -13.76
CA GLU A 231 9.50 -7.36 -14.58
C GLU A 231 9.11 -5.95 -15.00
N PHE A 232 7.83 -5.78 -15.38
CA PHE A 232 7.32 -4.45 -15.69
C PHE A 232 7.34 -3.57 -14.46
N ALA A 233 6.86 -4.05 -13.30
CA ALA A 233 6.87 -3.32 -12.04
C ALA A 233 8.28 -2.91 -11.62
N ARG A 234 9.27 -3.82 -11.74
CA ARG A 234 10.66 -3.51 -11.46
C ARG A 234 11.12 -2.28 -12.19
N ASP A 235 10.98 -2.27 -13.51
CA ASP A 235 11.59 -1.25 -14.35
C ASP A 235 10.86 0.10 -14.30
N VAL A 236 9.54 0.08 -14.09
CA VAL A 236 8.74 1.31 -14.20
C VAL A 236 8.33 1.91 -12.86
N LEU A 237 8.42 1.15 -11.77
CA LEU A 237 7.95 1.60 -10.47
C LEU A 237 9.02 1.34 -9.37
N LEU A 238 9.47 0.10 -9.19
CA LEU A 238 10.30 -0.27 -8.04
C LEU A 238 11.70 0.35 -8.14
N GLU A 239 12.44 0.11 -9.22
CA GLU A 239 13.77 0.71 -9.43
C GLU A 239 13.73 2.25 -9.45
N PRO A 240 12.77 2.91 -10.13
CA PRO A 240 12.63 4.36 -10.05
C PRO A 240 12.40 4.93 -8.64
N LEU A 241 11.81 4.15 -7.73
CA LEU A 241 11.66 4.47 -6.31
C LEU A 241 12.88 4.08 -5.46
N GLY A 242 13.92 3.51 -6.07
CA GLY A 242 15.07 2.96 -5.35
C GLY A 242 14.72 1.72 -4.52
N ILE A 243 13.69 0.97 -4.90
CA ILE A 243 13.29 -0.30 -4.28
C ILE A 243 14.00 -1.43 -5.03
N THR A 244 15.11 -1.91 -4.50
CA THR A 244 15.95 -2.93 -5.13
C THR A 244 15.82 -4.30 -4.46
N ASP A 245 15.35 -4.35 -3.22
CA ASP A 245 15.16 -5.59 -2.45
C ASP A 245 13.67 -5.88 -2.28
N TRP A 246 13.12 -6.67 -3.18
CA TRP A 246 11.72 -7.07 -3.20
C TRP A 246 11.58 -8.55 -3.59
N GLU A 247 10.44 -9.11 -3.29
CA GLU A 247 10.03 -10.46 -3.71
C GLU A 247 8.60 -10.40 -4.23
N TRP A 248 8.25 -11.33 -5.14
CA TRP A 248 6.89 -11.43 -5.64
C TRP A 248 6.49 -12.89 -5.81
N GLY A 249 5.44 -13.30 -5.08
CA GLY A 249 4.88 -14.65 -5.14
C GLY A 249 4.27 -14.94 -6.50
N ARG A 250 4.30 -16.21 -6.89
CA ARG A 250 3.83 -16.68 -8.20
C ARG A 250 2.77 -17.74 -8.03
N MET A 251 1.78 -17.71 -8.90
CA MET A 251 0.83 -18.80 -9.10
C MET A 251 1.53 -20.00 -9.75
N ALA A 252 0.90 -21.18 -9.73
CA ALA A 252 1.43 -22.38 -10.38
C ALA A 252 1.68 -22.22 -11.90
N SER A 253 0.95 -21.31 -12.54
CA SER A 253 1.18 -20.91 -13.94
C SER A 253 2.49 -20.17 -14.19
N GLY A 254 3.22 -19.78 -13.13
CA GLY A 254 4.43 -18.94 -13.19
C GLY A 254 4.14 -17.43 -13.21
N ASN A 255 2.89 -17.00 -13.35
CA ASN A 255 2.54 -15.59 -13.30
C ASN A 255 2.63 -15.04 -11.88
N PRO A 256 3.18 -13.83 -11.68
CA PRO A 256 3.12 -13.15 -10.40
C PRO A 256 1.66 -12.92 -9.96
N GLY A 257 1.38 -13.09 -8.67
CA GLY A 257 0.06 -12.78 -8.13
C GLY A 257 -0.22 -11.27 -8.22
N ALA A 258 -1.35 -10.89 -8.79
CA ALA A 258 -1.74 -9.48 -8.86
C ALA A 258 -2.65 -9.08 -7.69
N SER A 259 -3.25 -10.04 -7.02
CA SER A 259 -4.05 -9.83 -5.81
C SER A 259 -3.27 -9.98 -4.51
N TRP A 260 -2.04 -10.48 -4.57
CA TRP A 260 -1.19 -10.84 -3.44
C TRP A 260 0.28 -11.00 -3.87
N GLY A 261 1.16 -11.24 -2.91
CA GLY A 261 2.49 -11.82 -3.13
C GLY A 261 3.62 -10.81 -3.31
N LEU A 262 3.35 -9.51 -3.44
CA LEU A 262 4.42 -8.51 -3.36
C LEU A 262 4.91 -8.40 -1.92
N ARG A 263 6.23 -8.49 -1.73
CA ARG A 263 6.90 -8.30 -0.44
C ARG A 263 7.88 -7.14 -0.53
N LEU A 264 7.71 -6.18 0.35
CA LEU A 264 8.56 -5.01 0.48
C LEU A 264 8.97 -4.80 1.93
N ARG A 265 10.08 -4.10 2.13
CA ARG A 265 10.40 -3.53 3.45
C ARG A 265 9.36 -2.46 3.81
N PRO A 266 9.02 -2.27 5.08
CA PRO A 266 8.04 -1.25 5.49
C PRO A 266 8.39 0.16 4.99
N ARG A 267 9.66 0.54 4.99
CA ARG A 267 10.14 1.82 4.45
C ARG A 267 9.95 1.92 2.93
N ASP A 268 10.07 0.82 2.20
CA ASP A 268 9.82 0.79 0.75
C ASP A 268 8.32 0.87 0.43
N LEU A 269 7.47 0.26 1.26
CA LEU A 269 6.02 0.45 1.16
C LEU A 269 5.63 1.92 1.42
N ALA A 270 6.31 2.59 2.35
CA ALA A 270 6.09 4.02 2.59
C ALA A 270 6.43 4.89 1.36
N LYS A 271 7.40 4.49 0.49
CA LYS A 271 7.67 5.18 -0.78
C LYS A 271 6.50 5.12 -1.75
N ILE A 272 5.78 3.99 -1.78
CA ILE A 272 4.54 3.88 -2.56
C ILE A 272 3.49 4.89 -2.06
N GLY A 273 3.36 5.04 -0.74
CA GLY A 273 2.47 6.05 -0.14
C GLY A 273 2.89 7.47 -0.47
N GLN A 274 4.18 7.77 -0.36
CA GLN A 274 4.72 9.09 -0.68
C GLN A 274 4.57 9.42 -2.18
N LEU A 275 4.76 8.45 -3.06
CA LEU A 275 4.52 8.62 -4.50
C LEU A 275 3.09 9.12 -4.78
N ILE A 276 2.10 8.57 -4.07
CA ILE A 276 0.69 8.99 -4.21
C ILE A 276 0.51 10.40 -3.63
N LEU A 277 1.10 10.67 -2.47
CA LEU A 277 1.05 11.98 -1.81
C LEU A 277 1.64 13.06 -2.72
N ASP A 278 2.76 12.76 -3.39
CA ASP A 278 3.46 13.64 -4.33
C ASP A 278 2.91 13.56 -5.77
N GLN A 279 1.64 13.11 -5.89
CA GLN A 279 0.91 13.09 -7.17
C GLN A 279 1.68 12.37 -8.28
N GLY A 280 2.34 11.25 -7.95
CA GLY A 280 3.04 10.38 -8.90
C GLY A 280 4.49 10.77 -9.21
N SER A 281 5.09 11.63 -8.39
CA SER A 281 6.51 11.98 -8.47
C SER A 281 7.30 11.44 -7.27
N TRP A 282 8.56 11.11 -7.48
CA TRP A 282 9.51 10.75 -6.44
C TRP A 282 10.81 11.49 -6.67
N HIS A 283 11.28 12.28 -5.70
CA HIS A 283 12.47 13.13 -5.78
C HIS A 283 12.51 13.98 -7.09
N GLY A 284 11.37 14.58 -7.46
CA GLY A 284 11.22 15.39 -8.66
C GLY A 284 11.07 14.60 -9.98
N ARG A 285 11.27 13.27 -9.97
CA ARG A 285 11.06 12.43 -11.13
C ARG A 285 9.61 11.96 -11.22
N ARG A 286 8.94 12.22 -12.35
CA ARG A 286 7.60 11.70 -12.65
C ARG A 286 7.70 10.20 -12.95
N ILE A 287 6.96 9.38 -12.18
CA ILE A 287 6.87 7.92 -12.32
C ILE A 287 5.53 7.54 -12.96
N VAL A 288 4.46 8.18 -12.52
CA VAL A 288 3.10 8.03 -13.05
C VAL A 288 2.44 9.40 -13.12
N SER A 289 1.50 9.61 -14.04
CA SER A 289 0.84 10.90 -14.19
C SER A 289 0.02 11.30 -12.97
N ALA A 290 -0.02 12.62 -12.69
CA ALA A 290 -0.86 13.16 -11.63
C ALA A 290 -2.36 12.93 -11.90
N ASP A 291 -2.74 12.96 -13.17
CA ASP A 291 -4.12 12.68 -13.59
C ASP A 291 -4.52 11.27 -13.25
N TRP A 292 -3.63 10.27 -13.43
CA TRP A 292 -3.92 8.90 -13.01
C TRP A 292 -3.99 8.77 -11.49
N ILE A 293 -3.09 9.39 -10.74
CA ILE A 293 -3.16 9.36 -9.26
C ILE A 293 -4.52 9.90 -8.79
N LYS A 294 -4.96 11.01 -9.35
CA LYS A 294 -6.28 11.60 -9.06
C LYS A 294 -7.41 10.64 -9.43
N GLU A 295 -7.39 10.13 -10.67
CA GLU A 295 -8.41 9.20 -11.20
C GLU A 295 -8.47 7.92 -10.38
N MET A 296 -7.31 7.33 -10.08
CA MET A 296 -7.18 6.07 -9.35
C MET A 296 -7.67 6.17 -7.91
N THR A 297 -7.52 7.33 -7.27
CA THR A 297 -7.89 7.53 -5.87
C THR A 297 -9.26 8.18 -5.67
N LEU A 298 -9.95 8.56 -6.77
CA LEU A 298 -11.30 9.12 -6.71
C LEU A 298 -12.31 8.05 -6.27
N PRO A 299 -13.12 8.26 -5.23
CA PRO A 299 -14.16 7.31 -4.83
C PRO A 299 -15.14 7.03 -5.98
N ARG A 300 -15.33 5.76 -6.29
CA ARG A 300 -16.26 5.26 -7.34
C ARG A 300 -17.44 4.54 -6.73
N ILE A 301 -17.18 3.84 -5.65
CA ILE A 301 -18.18 3.13 -4.87
C ILE A 301 -18.27 3.84 -3.53
N VAL A 302 -19.45 4.30 -3.19
CA VAL A 302 -19.72 4.96 -1.91
C VAL A 302 -20.90 4.26 -1.25
N THR A 303 -20.68 3.70 -0.07
CA THR A 303 -21.70 3.04 0.74
C THR A 303 -21.67 3.61 2.16
N PRO A 304 -22.69 3.35 2.99
CA PRO A 304 -22.63 3.75 4.40
C PRO A 304 -21.49 3.11 5.21
N LYS A 305 -20.90 2.01 4.71
CA LYS A 305 -19.89 1.22 5.43
C LYS A 305 -18.47 1.47 4.93
N PHE A 306 -18.29 1.80 3.65
CA PHE A 306 -16.99 1.99 3.03
C PHE A 306 -17.10 2.78 1.72
N SER A 307 -15.98 3.34 1.29
CA SER A 307 -15.81 3.86 -0.06
C SER A 307 -14.62 3.16 -0.73
N TYR A 308 -14.72 2.97 -2.05
CA TYR A 308 -13.71 2.26 -2.84
C TYR A 308 -13.44 3.00 -4.15
N ALA A 309 -12.18 3.04 -4.54
CA ALA A 309 -11.70 3.63 -5.78
C ALA A 309 -11.12 2.52 -6.69
N TYR A 310 -10.13 2.80 -7.53
CA TYR A 310 -9.47 1.77 -8.32
C TYR A 310 -8.46 0.99 -7.47
N LEU A 311 -8.92 -0.11 -6.86
CA LEU A 311 -8.16 -1.00 -5.97
C LEU A 311 -7.59 -0.30 -4.72
N TRP A 312 -8.17 0.84 -4.33
CA TRP A 312 -7.86 1.58 -3.12
C TRP A 312 -9.11 1.78 -2.27
N TRP A 313 -8.96 1.65 -0.96
CA TRP A 313 -9.99 2.02 -0.01
C TRP A 313 -9.96 3.53 0.24
N ARG A 314 -11.11 4.08 0.54
CA ARG A 314 -11.26 5.48 0.95
C ARG A 314 -11.92 5.51 2.31
N ASN A 315 -11.24 6.10 3.26
CA ASN A 315 -11.67 6.16 4.64
C ASN A 315 -11.81 7.62 5.08
N GLN A 316 -12.54 7.82 6.17
CA GLN A 316 -12.82 9.12 6.76
C GLN A 316 -12.90 9.00 8.28
N SER A 317 -12.33 9.97 8.99
CA SER A 317 -12.52 10.18 10.43
C SER A 317 -12.92 11.61 10.71
N SER A 318 -13.49 11.84 11.88
CA SER A 318 -13.71 13.19 12.41
C SER A 318 -12.63 13.51 13.45
N MET A 319 -11.95 14.64 13.28
CA MET A 319 -10.94 15.14 14.22
C MET A 319 -11.23 16.63 14.48
N ASP A 320 -11.48 17.00 15.73
CA ASP A 320 -11.82 18.37 16.15
C ASP A 320 -12.93 19.02 15.29
N GLY A 321 -13.98 18.23 14.98
CA GLY A 321 -15.10 18.67 14.15
C GLY A 321 -14.78 18.79 12.65
N ARG A 322 -13.58 18.44 12.21
CA ARG A 322 -13.17 18.42 10.81
C ARG A 322 -13.17 17.00 10.29
N SER A 323 -13.60 16.84 9.05
CA SER A 323 -13.52 15.56 8.35
C SER A 323 -12.11 15.38 7.77
N ILE A 324 -11.44 14.32 8.17
CA ILE A 324 -10.14 13.91 7.63
C ILE A 324 -10.35 12.71 6.72
N ASN A 325 -9.95 12.85 5.46
CA ASN A 325 -10.07 11.80 4.48
C ASN A 325 -8.70 11.20 4.19
N TRP A 326 -8.65 9.86 4.04
CA TRP A 326 -7.42 9.21 3.60
C TRP A 326 -7.66 8.09 2.59
N ILE A 327 -6.61 7.80 1.85
CA ILE A 327 -6.49 6.70 0.92
C ILE A 327 -5.84 5.55 1.65
N SER A 328 -6.36 4.32 1.48
CA SER A 328 -5.81 3.18 2.19
C SER A 328 -5.61 1.97 1.26
N GLY A 329 -4.41 1.39 1.32
CA GLY A 329 -4.15 0.02 0.93
C GLY A 329 -4.30 -0.88 2.15
N SER A 330 -5.08 -1.96 2.03
CA SER A 330 -5.30 -2.91 3.13
C SER A 330 -4.97 -4.33 2.68
N GLY A 331 -4.24 -5.06 3.51
CA GLY A 331 -3.84 -6.45 3.28
C GLY A 331 -4.24 -7.36 4.43
N TRP A 332 -4.57 -8.61 4.09
CA TRP A 332 -4.89 -9.63 5.07
C TRP A 332 -3.75 -9.80 6.09
N GLY A 333 -4.09 -10.03 7.34
CA GLY A 333 -3.12 -10.13 8.43
C GLY A 333 -2.78 -8.80 9.11
N GLY A 334 -3.43 -7.69 8.72
CA GLY A 334 -3.22 -6.39 9.36
C GLY A 334 -2.21 -5.49 8.65
N GLN A 335 -1.97 -5.75 7.35
CA GLN A 335 -1.15 -4.85 6.54
C GLN A 335 -1.95 -3.59 6.20
N CYS A 336 -1.40 -2.42 6.47
CA CYS A 336 -1.99 -1.18 6.00
C CYS A 336 -0.95 -0.15 5.51
N LEU A 337 -1.38 0.59 4.51
CA LEU A 337 -0.73 1.78 3.99
C LEU A 337 -1.77 2.88 3.96
N ASN A 338 -1.72 3.82 4.90
CA ASN A 338 -2.62 4.95 4.99
C ASN A 338 -1.92 6.23 4.52
N ILE A 339 -2.57 6.96 3.62
CA ILE A 339 -2.09 8.20 3.02
C ILE A 339 -3.10 9.29 3.31
N ILE A 340 -2.71 10.31 4.04
CA ILE A 340 -3.57 11.41 4.50
C ILE A 340 -3.08 12.71 3.86
N PRO A 341 -3.59 13.07 2.65
CA PRO A 341 -3.09 14.21 1.89
C PRO A 341 -3.16 15.53 2.65
N ASP A 342 -4.28 15.81 3.31
CA ASP A 342 -4.51 17.05 4.06
C ASP A 342 -3.51 17.26 5.21
N LEU A 343 -2.89 16.17 5.65
CA LEU A 343 -1.91 16.18 6.73
C LEU A 343 -0.49 15.87 6.26
N ALA A 344 -0.25 15.70 4.96
CA ALA A 344 1.03 15.27 4.39
C ALA A 344 1.63 14.07 5.15
N LEU A 345 0.78 13.09 5.51
CA LEU A 345 1.14 11.89 6.27
C LEU A 345 1.07 10.62 5.43
N VAL A 346 2.02 9.72 5.66
CA VAL A 346 1.96 8.32 5.25
C VAL A 346 2.22 7.46 6.48
N VAL A 347 1.35 6.48 6.71
CA VAL A 347 1.47 5.53 7.82
C VAL A 347 1.45 4.12 7.27
N VAL A 348 2.49 3.36 7.59
CA VAL A 348 2.61 1.94 7.27
C VAL A 348 2.57 1.16 8.57
N VAL A 349 1.73 0.14 8.61
CA VAL A 349 1.75 -0.89 9.65
C VAL A 349 1.78 -2.25 8.98
N THR A 350 2.65 -3.14 9.45
CA THR A 350 2.61 -4.56 9.12
C THR A 350 2.34 -5.37 10.37
N ALA A 351 1.59 -6.46 10.22
CA ALA A 351 1.18 -7.31 11.33
C ALA A 351 0.98 -8.76 10.86
N GLY A 352 0.91 -9.69 11.80
CA GLY A 352 0.78 -11.13 11.55
C GLY A 352 -0.56 -11.73 12.00
N VAL A 353 -1.68 -11.00 11.93
CA VAL A 353 -3.01 -11.48 12.32
C VAL A 353 -3.65 -12.28 11.17
N TYR A 354 -3.05 -13.42 10.84
CA TYR A 354 -3.55 -14.27 9.75
C TYR A 354 -4.68 -15.18 10.24
N ASP A 355 -5.90 -14.67 10.18
CA ASP A 355 -7.11 -15.39 10.56
C ASP A 355 -7.69 -16.16 9.36
N TYR A 356 -7.39 -17.45 9.26
CA TYR A 356 -7.88 -18.34 8.20
C TYR A 356 -9.39 -18.62 8.27
N GLU A 357 -10.03 -18.32 9.39
CA GLU A 357 -11.48 -18.42 9.53
C GLU A 357 -12.22 -17.14 9.18
N GLY A 358 -11.51 -16.01 9.09
CA GLY A 358 -12.04 -14.70 8.73
C GLY A 358 -12.99 -14.12 9.79
N LYS A 359 -12.72 -14.40 11.08
CA LYS A 359 -13.58 -14.02 12.21
C LYS A 359 -13.00 -12.89 13.07
N GLY A 360 -11.68 -12.70 13.04
CA GLY A 360 -10.98 -11.75 13.90
C GLY A 360 -10.81 -10.35 13.30
N PRO A 361 -10.55 -9.34 14.14
CA PRO A 361 -10.26 -7.98 13.70
C PRO A 361 -8.83 -7.91 13.12
N GLN A 362 -8.72 -7.89 11.80
CA GLN A 362 -7.41 -7.92 11.13
C GLN A 362 -6.65 -6.59 11.21
N ASN A 363 -7.34 -5.46 11.29
CA ASN A 363 -6.71 -4.13 11.21
C ASN A 363 -6.35 -3.54 12.58
N LEU A 364 -6.39 -4.33 13.65
CA LEU A 364 -6.28 -3.83 15.02
C LEU A 364 -5.01 -3.01 15.29
N ALA A 365 -3.85 -3.43 14.79
CA ALA A 365 -2.61 -2.68 14.92
C ALA A 365 -2.69 -1.33 14.18
N CYS A 366 -3.20 -1.34 12.96
CA CYS A 366 -3.37 -0.14 12.14
C CYS A 366 -4.32 0.87 12.77
N ASP A 367 -5.50 0.41 13.20
CA ASP A 367 -6.53 1.25 13.84
C ASP A 367 -5.99 1.84 15.15
N THR A 368 -5.27 1.03 15.95
CA THR A 368 -4.62 1.51 17.17
C THR A 368 -3.63 2.64 16.87
N VAL A 369 -2.71 2.44 15.93
CA VAL A 369 -1.71 3.47 15.56
C VAL A 369 -2.38 4.75 15.06
N MET A 370 -3.38 4.62 14.20
CA MET A 370 -4.08 5.76 13.62
C MET A 370 -4.88 6.55 14.66
N ASP A 371 -5.73 5.86 15.46
CA ASP A 371 -6.73 6.50 16.29
C ASP A 371 -6.17 6.97 17.64
N THR A 372 -5.18 6.26 18.20
CA THR A 372 -4.66 6.60 19.51
C THR A 372 -3.47 7.56 19.48
N ALA A 373 -2.71 7.56 18.39
CA ALA A 373 -1.46 8.31 18.30
C ALA A 373 -1.41 9.26 17.10
N VAL A 374 -1.33 8.74 15.87
CA VAL A 374 -0.92 9.54 14.71
C VAL A 374 -1.90 10.69 14.40
N LEU A 375 -3.20 10.41 14.33
CA LEU A 375 -4.18 11.47 14.05
C LEU A 375 -4.23 12.50 15.19
N ARG A 376 -4.14 12.05 16.43
CA ARG A 376 -4.12 12.94 17.59
C ARG A 376 -2.85 13.79 17.68
N ALA A 377 -1.71 13.26 17.27
CA ALA A 377 -0.44 13.98 17.31
C ALA A 377 -0.43 15.23 16.41
N VAL A 378 -1.31 15.30 15.41
CA VAL A 378 -1.47 16.45 14.50
C VAL A 378 -2.48 17.48 15.05
N SER A 379 -3.30 17.12 16.03
CA SER A 379 -4.33 17.98 16.62
C SER A 379 -3.73 19.04 17.54
N GLY A 380 -3.23 20.10 16.96
CA GLY A 380 -2.58 21.20 17.72
C GLY A 380 -2.41 22.45 16.87
N ARG A 381 -3.16 22.60 15.79
CA ARG A 381 -3.18 23.80 14.94
C ARG A 381 -4.51 24.49 14.97
#